data_5a7eff208d56bd9844df82a68aca73bb
#
_entry.id   5a7eff208d56bd9844df82a68aca73bb
#
_cell.length_a   1.000
_cell.length_b   1.000
_cell.length_c   1.000
_cell.angle_alpha   90.00
_cell.angle_beta   90.00
_cell.angle_gamma   90.00
#
_symmetry.space_group_name_H-M   'P 1'
#
loop_
_entity.id
_entity.type
_entity.pdbx_description
1 polymer ?
#
loop_
_entity_poly.entity_id
_entity_poly.type
_entity_poly.pdbx_seq_one_letter_code
_entity_poly.pdbx_strand_id
1 'polypeptide(L)'
;MSVQPGQHNIEVQRRADYDLSLQFKDSTGAGINLTGWTAYAQVWDAGRTVKHADFAITYTNRATGSISIALTDAQTATFPDEAYYDVLLEDSSGLRNYYLEGIMYVSQGYTAP
;
A
#
# COMPACT_ATOMS: atom_id res chain seq x y z
N MET A 1 22.80 3.16 2.51
CA MET A 1 21.96 2.49 3.55
C MET A 1 20.88 1.69 2.86
N SER A 2 20.69 0.45 3.28
CA SER A 2 19.61 -0.36 2.75
C SER A 2 18.41 -0.29 3.70
N VAL A 3 17.21 -0.29 3.11
CA VAL A 3 15.95 -0.26 3.85
C VAL A 3 15.30 -1.63 3.73
N GLN A 4 14.96 -2.22 4.86
CA GLN A 4 14.21 -3.47 4.90
C GLN A 4 12.72 -3.14 4.98
N PRO A 5 11.87 -3.63 4.05
CA PRO A 5 10.45 -3.33 4.13
C PRO A 5 9.81 -4.01 5.34
N GLY A 6 8.93 -3.31 6.02
CA GLY A 6 8.09 -3.89 7.05
C GLY A 6 7.12 -4.89 6.44
N GLN A 7 6.68 -5.87 7.23
CA GLN A 7 5.73 -6.88 6.82
C GLN A 7 4.36 -6.58 7.42
N HIS A 8 3.33 -6.47 6.59
CA HIS A 8 1.98 -6.24 7.06
C HIS A 8 0.98 -6.87 6.10
N ASN A 9 0.40 -7.98 6.50
CA ASN A 9 -0.64 -8.64 5.72
C ASN A 9 -1.96 -7.93 5.96
N ILE A 10 -2.76 -7.80 4.92
CA ILE A 10 -4.04 -7.10 5.00
C ILE A 10 -5.16 -8.01 4.51
N GLU A 11 -6.37 -7.70 4.97
CA GLU A 11 -7.59 -8.36 4.54
C GLU A 11 -8.48 -7.34 3.82
N VAL A 12 -8.93 -7.70 2.63
CA VAL A 12 -9.77 -6.86 1.79
C VAL A 12 -11.02 -7.64 1.45
N GLN A 13 -12.15 -6.95 1.41
CA GLN A 13 -13.41 -7.58 1.00
C GLN A 13 -13.67 -7.28 -0.45
N ARG A 14 -13.99 -8.33 -1.23
CA ARG A 14 -14.31 -8.17 -2.65
C ARG A 14 -15.57 -7.35 -2.80
N ARG A 15 -15.58 -6.43 -3.76
CA ARG A 15 -16.67 -5.50 -4.02
C ARG A 15 -16.91 -4.48 -2.90
N ALA A 16 -15.89 -4.23 -2.07
CA ALA A 16 -15.97 -3.23 -1.02
C ALA A 16 -14.83 -2.24 -1.14
N ASP A 17 -15.06 -1.01 -0.72
CA ASP A 17 -14.01 -0.01 -0.64
C ASP A 17 -13.06 -0.36 0.51
N TYR A 18 -11.78 -0.04 0.32
CA TYR A 18 -10.74 -0.32 1.32
C TYR A 18 -9.83 0.89 1.47
N ASP A 19 -9.48 1.22 2.70
CA ASP A 19 -8.42 2.19 2.96
C ASP A 19 -7.55 1.71 4.12
N LEU A 20 -6.30 2.18 4.12
CA LEU A 20 -5.33 1.85 5.15
C LEU A 20 -4.51 3.10 5.44
N SER A 21 -4.52 3.54 6.70
CA SER A 21 -3.69 4.64 7.16
C SER A 21 -2.34 4.12 7.62
N LEU A 22 -1.28 4.74 7.16
CA LEU A 22 0.09 4.33 7.45
C LEU A 22 0.88 5.52 7.98
N GLN A 23 1.81 5.24 8.88
CA GLN A 23 2.83 6.22 9.27
C GLN A 23 4.19 5.57 9.17
N PHE A 24 5.10 6.18 8.43
CA PHE A 24 6.47 5.70 8.29
C PHE A 24 7.36 6.38 9.32
N LYS A 25 8.08 5.58 10.08
CA LYS A 25 8.95 6.05 11.16
C LYS A 25 10.38 5.59 10.93
N ASP A 26 11.33 6.39 11.40
CA ASP A 26 12.73 6.02 11.37
C ASP A 26 13.07 5.09 12.55
N SER A 27 14.35 4.71 12.66
CA SER A 27 14.81 3.79 13.69
C SER A 27 14.69 4.35 15.11
N THR A 28 14.51 5.65 15.26
CA THR A 28 14.31 6.29 16.57
C THR A 28 12.84 6.36 16.97
N GLY A 29 11.92 5.98 16.08
CA GLY A 29 10.49 6.07 16.30
C GLY A 29 9.86 7.38 15.88
N ALA A 30 10.64 8.31 15.35
CA ALA A 30 10.12 9.58 14.83
C ALA A 30 9.56 9.40 13.42
N GLY A 31 8.47 10.10 13.12
CA GLY A 31 7.91 10.10 11.79
C GLY A 31 8.88 10.63 10.75
N ILE A 32 8.96 9.96 9.60
CA ILE A 32 9.82 10.41 8.50
C ILE A 32 9.12 11.59 7.80
N ASN A 33 9.86 12.69 7.60
CA ASN A 33 9.32 13.82 6.86
C ASN A 33 9.32 13.49 5.37
N LEU A 34 8.12 13.34 4.80
CA LEU A 34 7.91 12.96 3.39
C LEU A 34 7.75 14.16 2.46
N THR A 35 8.10 15.37 2.91
CA THR A 35 8.02 16.56 2.06
C THR A 35 8.91 16.38 0.83
N GLY A 36 8.32 16.49 -0.37
CA GLY A 36 9.03 16.25 -1.62
C GLY A 36 9.18 14.79 -2.02
N TRP A 37 8.68 13.86 -1.22
CA TRP A 37 8.69 12.43 -1.55
C TRP A 37 7.44 12.03 -2.31
N THR A 38 7.55 10.95 -3.08
CA THR A 38 6.41 10.35 -3.78
C THR A 38 6.22 8.91 -3.34
N ALA A 39 4.98 8.55 -3.02
CA ALA A 39 4.63 7.19 -2.64
C ALA A 39 3.93 6.47 -3.81
N TYR A 40 4.28 5.21 -4.00
CA TYR A 40 3.63 4.32 -4.96
C TYR A 40 3.23 3.05 -4.24
N ALA A 41 2.03 2.56 -4.52
CA ALA A 41 1.58 1.29 -3.95
C ALA A 41 0.72 0.57 -4.98
N GLN A 42 0.98 -0.71 -5.17
CA GLN A 42 0.32 -1.51 -6.19
C GLN A 42 0.00 -2.90 -5.66
N VAL A 43 -1.00 -3.53 -6.28
CA VAL A 43 -1.40 -4.90 -6.01
C VAL A 43 -1.06 -5.76 -7.22
N TRP A 44 -0.31 -6.82 -6.99
CA TRP A 44 0.16 -7.73 -8.03
C TRP A 44 -0.11 -9.19 -7.66
N ASP A 45 -0.05 -10.09 -8.65
CA ASP A 45 -0.01 -11.52 -8.39
C ASP A 45 1.36 -11.94 -7.84
N ALA A 46 1.45 -13.17 -7.33
CA ALA A 46 2.68 -13.67 -6.69
C ALA A 46 3.88 -13.68 -7.64
N GLY A 47 3.64 -13.95 -8.91
CA GLY A 47 4.71 -14.01 -9.92
C GLY A 47 5.07 -12.67 -10.52
N ARG A 48 4.39 -11.60 -10.12
CA ARG A 48 4.54 -10.25 -10.66
C ARG A 48 4.32 -10.21 -12.18
N THR A 49 3.34 -10.97 -12.65
CA THR A 49 2.98 -11.03 -14.07
C THR A 49 1.77 -10.17 -14.39
N VAL A 50 0.86 -9.98 -13.41
CA VAL A 50 -0.37 -9.21 -13.60
C VAL A 50 -0.49 -8.19 -12.47
N LYS A 51 -0.55 -6.92 -12.84
CA LYS A 51 -0.88 -5.84 -11.91
C LYS A 51 -2.40 -5.76 -11.79
N HIS A 52 -2.91 -5.96 -10.57
CA HIS A 52 -4.35 -5.92 -10.32
C HIS A 52 -4.86 -4.50 -10.13
N ALA A 53 -4.11 -3.64 -9.47
CA ALA A 53 -4.53 -2.27 -9.22
C ALA A 53 -3.37 -1.40 -8.73
N ASP A 54 -3.54 -0.08 -8.88
CA ASP A 54 -2.77 0.92 -8.17
C ASP A 54 -3.62 1.43 -7.00
N PHE A 55 -3.01 1.55 -5.81
CA PHE A 55 -3.67 2.24 -4.70
C PHE A 55 -3.73 3.74 -4.98
N ALA A 56 -4.82 4.37 -4.59
CA ALA A 56 -4.88 5.82 -4.53
C ALA A 56 -4.15 6.30 -3.27
N ILE A 57 -3.22 7.22 -3.43
CA ILE A 57 -2.38 7.71 -2.34
C ILE A 57 -2.88 9.08 -1.90
N THR A 58 -3.11 9.24 -0.59
CA THR A 58 -3.40 10.55 0.02
C THR A 58 -2.33 10.82 1.06
N TYR A 59 -1.67 11.97 0.96
CA TYR A 59 -0.67 12.39 1.94
C TYR A 59 -1.39 13.12 3.06
N THR A 60 -1.69 12.40 4.14
CA THR A 60 -2.48 12.96 5.24
C THR A 60 -1.67 13.91 6.09
N ASN A 61 -0.37 13.62 6.29
CA ASN A 61 0.56 14.54 6.94
C ASN A 61 1.99 14.16 6.54
N ARG A 62 2.52 14.83 5.53
CA ARG A 62 3.88 14.55 5.03
C ARG A 62 4.95 14.77 6.09
N ALA A 63 4.78 15.79 6.94
CA ALA A 63 5.80 16.13 7.93
C ALA A 63 5.99 15.03 8.98
N THR A 64 4.97 14.25 9.25
CA THR A 64 5.02 13.14 10.23
C THR A 64 5.11 11.77 9.57
N GLY A 65 5.17 11.69 8.25
CA GLY A 65 5.27 10.42 7.54
C GLY A 65 3.95 9.69 7.35
N SER A 66 2.84 10.41 7.41
CA SER A 66 1.50 9.80 7.37
C SER A 66 0.90 9.88 5.98
N ILE A 67 0.43 8.73 5.49
CA ILE A 67 -0.30 8.61 4.23
C ILE A 67 -1.50 7.68 4.42
N SER A 68 -2.43 7.74 3.48
CA SER A 68 -3.51 6.75 3.36
C SER A 68 -3.44 6.14 1.97
N ILE A 69 -3.61 4.82 1.88
CA ILE A 69 -3.71 4.12 0.61
C ILE A 69 -5.11 3.52 0.50
N ALA A 70 -5.72 3.61 -0.68
CA ALA A 70 -7.13 3.24 -0.85
C ALA A 70 -7.38 2.51 -2.15
N LEU A 71 -8.39 1.63 -2.12
CA LEU A 71 -8.90 0.91 -3.27
C LEU A 71 -10.40 1.10 -3.35
N THR A 72 -10.94 1.17 -4.56
CA THR A 72 -12.38 1.27 -4.77
C THR A 72 -13.02 -0.12 -4.81
N ASP A 73 -14.34 -0.16 -4.60
CA ASP A 73 -15.12 -1.38 -4.73
C ASP A 73 -15.00 -2.02 -6.13
N ALA A 74 -14.92 -1.21 -7.16
CA ALA A 74 -14.73 -1.68 -8.53
C ALA A 74 -13.37 -2.37 -8.70
N GLN A 75 -12.32 -1.84 -8.05
CA GLN A 75 -10.99 -2.46 -8.10
C GLN A 75 -10.99 -3.80 -7.34
N THR A 76 -11.51 -3.83 -6.12
CA THR A 76 -11.50 -5.06 -5.30
C THR A 76 -12.36 -6.16 -5.89
N ALA A 77 -13.37 -5.82 -6.69
CA ALA A 77 -14.25 -6.80 -7.35
C ALA A 77 -13.46 -7.73 -8.29
N THR A 78 -12.32 -7.30 -8.81
CA THR A 78 -11.53 -8.07 -9.79
C THR A 78 -10.40 -8.87 -9.14
N PHE A 79 -10.20 -8.78 -7.84
CA PHE A 79 -9.06 -9.39 -7.16
C PHE A 79 -9.25 -10.90 -7.00
N PRO A 80 -8.16 -11.70 -7.12
CA PRO A 80 -8.18 -13.10 -6.73
C PRO A 80 -8.26 -13.24 -5.22
N ASP A 81 -8.35 -14.46 -4.70
CA ASP A 81 -8.44 -14.72 -3.26
C ASP A 81 -7.20 -14.30 -2.50
N GLU A 82 -6.04 -14.26 -3.17
CA GLU A 82 -4.77 -13.88 -2.58
C GLU A 82 -3.96 -13.08 -3.59
N ALA A 83 -3.42 -11.97 -3.12
CA ALA A 83 -2.58 -11.10 -3.94
C ALA A 83 -1.45 -10.54 -3.07
N TYR A 84 -0.57 -9.76 -3.68
CA TYR A 84 0.60 -9.20 -3.01
C TYR A 84 0.63 -7.70 -3.23
N TYR A 85 1.04 -6.97 -2.21
CA TYR A 85 1.14 -5.52 -2.33
C TYR A 85 2.42 -5.03 -1.66
N ASP A 86 2.85 -3.85 -2.03
CA ASP A 86 3.92 -3.15 -1.36
C ASP A 86 3.74 -1.65 -1.47
N VAL A 87 4.53 -0.93 -0.70
CA VAL A 87 4.59 0.53 -0.75
C VAL A 87 6.04 0.93 -1.00
N LEU A 88 6.24 1.63 -2.12
CA LEU A 88 7.53 2.16 -2.55
C LEU A 88 7.54 3.66 -2.26
N LEU A 89 8.58 4.15 -1.60
CA LEU A 89 8.77 5.58 -1.40
C LEU A 89 9.98 6.05 -2.20
N GLU A 90 9.81 7.13 -2.92
CA GLU A 90 10.87 7.81 -3.66
C GLU A 90 11.15 9.14 -2.99
N ASP A 91 12.39 9.35 -2.53
CA ASP A 91 12.75 10.58 -1.85
C ASP A 91 12.98 11.73 -2.83
N SER A 92 13.26 12.92 -2.30
CA SER A 92 13.42 14.12 -3.12
C SER A 92 14.64 14.08 -4.04
N SER A 93 15.58 13.16 -3.79
CA SER A 93 16.77 12.97 -4.64
C SER A 93 16.56 11.86 -5.69
N GLY A 94 15.41 11.19 -5.68
CA GLY A 94 15.07 10.14 -6.64
C GLY A 94 15.43 8.74 -6.19
N LEU A 95 15.91 8.55 -4.96
CA LEU A 95 16.20 7.22 -4.42
C LEU A 95 14.89 6.53 -4.03
N ARG A 96 14.78 5.26 -4.40
CA ARG A 96 13.58 4.46 -4.17
C ARG A 96 13.88 3.29 -3.25
N ASN A 97 13.00 3.08 -2.26
CA ASN A 97 13.07 1.94 -1.36
C ASN A 97 11.66 1.45 -1.06
N TYR A 98 11.53 0.12 -0.89
CA TYR A 98 10.29 -0.46 -0.42
C TYR A 98 10.24 -0.38 1.09
N TYR A 99 9.20 0.25 1.62
CA TYR A 99 9.06 0.47 3.07
C TYR A 99 8.04 -0.46 3.71
N LEU A 100 7.16 -1.06 2.92
CA LEU A 100 6.12 -1.97 3.42
C LEU A 100 5.80 -2.99 2.34
N GLU A 101 5.58 -4.24 2.74
CA GLU A 101 5.10 -5.28 1.84
C GLU A 101 4.24 -6.27 2.61
N GLY A 102 3.42 -7.03 1.91
CA GLY A 102 2.61 -8.03 2.55
C GLY A 102 1.73 -8.79 1.57
N ILE A 103 0.99 -9.73 2.13
CA ILE A 103 0.00 -10.52 1.41
C ILE A 103 -1.36 -9.87 1.63
N MET A 104 -2.14 -9.78 0.57
CA MET A 104 -3.52 -9.33 0.61
C MET A 104 -4.42 -10.56 0.52
N TYR A 105 -5.18 -10.83 1.56
CA TYR A 105 -6.20 -11.88 1.57
C TYR A 105 -7.54 -11.25 1.23
N VAL A 106 -8.23 -11.82 0.24
CA VAL A 106 -9.48 -11.25 -0.29
C VAL A 106 -10.64 -12.14 0.12
N SER A 107 -11.55 -11.60 0.93
CA SER A 107 -12.77 -12.29 1.31
C SER A 107 -13.77 -12.27 0.18
N GLN A 108 -14.51 -13.38 0.01
CA GLN A 108 -15.49 -13.52 -1.08
C GLN A 108 -16.58 -12.46 -1.02
N GLY A 109 -17.17 -12.22 0.16
CA GLY A 109 -18.39 -11.44 0.27
C GLY A 109 -19.54 -12.08 -0.51
N TYR A 110 -20.74 -12.06 0.03
CA TYR A 110 -21.87 -12.69 -0.66
C TYR A 110 -22.86 -11.68 -1.24
N THR A 111 -22.96 -10.51 -0.64
CA THR A 111 -23.87 -9.49 -1.14
C THR A 111 -23.26 -8.74 -2.33
N ALA A 112 -23.94 -8.73 -3.44
CA ALA A 112 -23.53 -8.04 -4.66
C ALA A 112 -24.74 -7.29 -5.22
N PRO A 113 -24.93 -6.03 -4.84
CA PRO A 113 -26.05 -5.20 -5.30
C PRO A 113 -26.07 -5.03 -6.80
#